data_42b2d306a88496a841cc5d028358bf09
#
_entry.id   42b2d306a88496a841cc5d028358bf09
#
_cell.length_a   1.000
_cell.length_b   1.000
_cell.length_c   1.000
_cell.angle_alpha   90.00
_cell.angle_beta   90.00
_cell.angle_gamma   90.00
#
_symmetry.space_group_name_H-M   'P 1'
#
loop_
_entity.id
_entity.type
_entity.pdbx_description
1 polymer ?
#
loop_
_entity_poly.entity_id
_entity_poly.type
_entity_poly.pdbx_seq_one_letter_code
_entity_poly.pdbx_strand_id
1 'polypeptide(L)' 'MQFDRATLRFDAAGLIPAIAQEAETGEVLMLAWMNADAVARTLETGRVTYWSRSRQAFWVKGERSGHVQEIGRAHV' A
#
# COMPACT_ATOMS: atom_id res chain seq x y z
N MET A 1 5.71 -3.37 -12.95
CA MET A 1 6.20 -3.60 -11.58
C MET A 1 6.31 -5.09 -11.31
N GLN A 2 7.44 -5.52 -10.81
CA GLN A 2 7.70 -6.93 -10.53
C GLN A 2 8.12 -7.11 -9.07
N PHE A 3 7.35 -7.87 -8.33
CA PHE A 3 7.81 -8.40 -7.06
C PHE A 3 6.92 -9.59 -6.68
N ASP A 4 7.50 -10.45 -5.86
CA ASP A 4 6.84 -11.68 -5.44
C ASP A 4 6.09 -11.47 -4.14
N ARG A 5 4.76 -11.49 -4.21
CA ARG A 5 3.90 -11.33 -3.03
C ARG A 5 4.13 -12.42 -1.98
N ALA A 6 4.63 -13.57 -2.39
CA ALA A 6 4.92 -14.67 -1.48
C ALA A 6 6.05 -14.36 -0.50
N THR A 7 6.86 -13.34 -0.79
CA THR A 7 7.94 -12.91 0.12
C THR A 7 7.47 -12.00 1.24
N LEU A 8 6.24 -11.49 1.15
CA LEU A 8 5.69 -10.61 2.17
C LEU A 8 5.34 -11.39 3.43
N ARG A 9 5.63 -10.80 4.58
CA ARG A 9 5.38 -11.42 5.88
C ARG A 9 4.36 -10.61 6.65
N PHE A 10 3.14 -11.13 6.71
CA PHE A 10 2.04 -10.50 7.44
C PHE A 10 2.10 -10.91 8.91
N ASP A 11 1.66 -10.02 9.78
CA ASP A 11 1.60 -10.31 11.21
C ASP A 11 0.43 -11.26 11.54
N ALA A 12 0.23 -11.53 12.84
CA ALA A 12 -0.83 -12.46 13.28
C ALA A 12 -2.23 -11.94 12.93
N ALA A 13 -2.39 -10.63 12.74
CA ALA A 13 -3.67 -10.03 12.33
C ALA A 13 -3.83 -9.98 10.81
N GLY A 14 -2.87 -10.50 10.06
CA GLY A 14 -2.90 -10.48 8.60
C GLY A 14 -2.53 -9.14 8.00
N LEU A 15 -1.76 -8.33 8.73
CA LEU A 15 -1.39 -6.98 8.32
C LEU A 15 0.12 -6.84 8.13
N ILE A 16 0.48 -5.92 7.24
CA ILE A 16 1.86 -5.54 7.00
C ILE A 16 1.93 -4.02 6.93
N PRO A 17 2.93 -3.40 7.58
CA PRO A 17 3.11 -1.96 7.44
C PRO A 17 3.62 -1.65 6.03
N ALA A 18 3.05 -0.61 5.43
CA ALA A 18 3.44 -0.16 4.11
C ALA A 18 3.93 1.27 4.20
N ILE A 19 5.12 1.50 3.68
CA ILE A 19 5.73 2.83 3.65
C ILE A 19 5.68 3.33 2.23
N ALA A 20 4.97 4.46 2.03
CA ALA A 20 4.93 5.13 0.74
C ALA A 20 6.09 6.10 0.65
N GLN A 21 6.83 6.01 -0.44
CA GLN A 21 8.04 6.78 -0.65
C GLN A 21 8.00 7.39 -2.04
N GLU A 22 8.40 8.66 -2.16
CA GLU A 22 8.48 9.32 -3.45
C GLU A 22 9.53 8.62 -4.33
N ALA A 23 9.12 8.20 -5.52
CA ALA A 23 9.99 7.39 -6.38
C ALA A 23 11.24 8.12 -6.86
N GLU A 24 11.15 9.44 -7.05
CA GLU A 24 12.27 10.23 -7.55
C GLU A 24 13.21 10.71 -6.46
N THR A 25 12.67 11.16 -5.34
CA THR A 25 13.46 11.79 -4.28
C THR A 25 13.80 10.86 -3.12
N GLY A 26 13.05 9.78 -2.96
CA GLY A 26 13.20 8.89 -1.82
C GLY A 26 12.53 9.40 -0.55
N GLU A 27 11.84 10.54 -0.62
CA GLU A 27 11.16 11.10 0.55
C GLU A 27 10.05 10.16 1.03
N VAL A 28 10.02 9.88 2.33
CA VAL A 28 8.96 9.09 2.94
C VAL A 28 7.71 9.96 3.07
N LEU A 29 6.62 9.52 2.44
CA LEU A 29 5.38 10.28 2.42
C LEU A 29 4.43 9.89 3.54
N MET A 30 4.32 8.59 3.83
CA MET A 30 3.45 8.12 4.89
C MET A 30 3.71 6.66 5.20
N LEU A 31 3.12 6.20 6.31
CA LEU A 31 3.06 4.79 6.67
C LEU A 31 1.61 4.45 6.99
N ALA A 32 1.13 3.34 6.48
CA ALA A 32 -0.19 2.82 6.79
C ALA A 32 -0.17 1.30 6.68
N TRP A 33 -1.31 0.65 6.91
CA TRP A 33 -1.38 -0.80 6.93
C TRP A 33 -2.01 -1.35 5.67
N MET A 34 -1.58 -2.55 5.28
CA MET A 34 -2.20 -3.31 4.20
C MET A 34 -2.44 -4.73 4.68
N ASN A 35 -3.57 -5.31 4.29
CA ASN A 35 -3.75 -6.75 4.35
C ASN A 35 -3.42 -7.33 2.97
N ALA A 36 -3.52 -8.65 2.81
CA ALA A 36 -3.19 -9.29 1.54
C ALA A 36 -4.04 -8.76 0.38
N ASP A 37 -5.32 -8.49 0.63
CA ASP A 37 -6.22 -7.95 -0.38
C ASP A 37 -5.87 -6.52 -0.77
N ALA A 38 -5.42 -5.70 0.18
CA ALA A 38 -4.96 -4.34 -0.11
C ALA A 38 -3.73 -4.36 -1.01
N VAL A 39 -2.79 -5.26 -0.75
CA VAL A 39 -1.62 -5.46 -1.61
C VAL A 39 -2.07 -5.85 -3.01
N ALA A 40 -2.98 -6.83 -3.12
CA ALA A 40 -3.48 -7.30 -4.41
C ALA A 40 -4.16 -6.17 -5.19
N ARG A 41 -4.99 -5.37 -4.53
CA ARG A 41 -5.66 -4.23 -5.16
C ARG A 41 -4.67 -3.16 -5.62
N THR A 42 -3.65 -2.89 -4.82
CA THR A 42 -2.60 -1.93 -5.18
C THR A 42 -1.89 -2.36 -6.47
N LEU A 43 -1.54 -3.65 -6.56
CA LEU A 43 -0.85 -4.18 -7.73
C LEU A 43 -1.77 -4.20 -8.96
N GLU A 44 -3.04 -4.50 -8.76
CA GLU A 44 -4.01 -4.59 -9.85
C GLU A 44 -4.37 -3.22 -10.42
N THR A 45 -4.58 -2.23 -9.55
CA THR A 45 -5.03 -0.89 -9.97
C THR A 45 -3.90 0.08 -10.26
N GLY A 46 -2.72 -0.15 -9.69
CA GLY A 46 -1.60 0.80 -9.74
C GLY A 46 -1.77 1.95 -8.76
N ARG A 47 -2.83 1.96 -7.97
CA ARG A 47 -3.09 3.00 -6.97
C ARG A 47 -2.93 2.42 -5.57
N VAL A 48 -2.19 3.13 -4.71
CA VAL A 48 -1.91 2.62 -3.38
C VAL A 48 -3.19 2.52 -2.57
N THR A 49 -3.53 1.31 -2.18
CA THR A 49 -4.73 0.97 -1.43
C THR A 49 -4.32 0.42 -0.08
N TYR A 50 -4.84 1.01 0.99
CA TYR A 50 -4.54 0.60 2.35
C TYR A 50 -5.73 -0.07 3.01
N TRP A 51 -5.47 -0.67 4.16
CA TRP A 51 -6.52 -1.26 5.00
C TRP A 51 -6.63 -0.48 6.31
N SER A 52 -7.80 0.04 6.62
CA SER A 52 -8.06 0.70 7.89
C SER A 52 -8.44 -0.32 8.94
N ARG A 53 -7.62 -0.45 9.98
CA ARG A 53 -7.88 -1.38 11.08
C ARG A 53 -9.10 -0.96 11.89
N SER A 54 -9.23 0.34 12.14
CA SER A 54 -10.33 0.85 12.97
C SER A 54 -11.68 0.79 12.25
N ARG A 55 -11.69 1.04 10.94
CA ARG A 55 -12.93 1.03 10.15
C ARG A 55 -13.21 -0.32 9.51
N GLN A 56 -12.24 -1.24 9.50
CA GLN A 56 -12.34 -2.53 8.83
C GLN A 56 -12.74 -2.34 7.36
N ALA A 57 -12.05 -1.44 6.67
CA ALA A 57 -12.38 -1.08 5.30
C ALA A 57 -11.12 -0.69 4.52
N PHE A 58 -11.19 -0.87 3.20
CA PHE A 58 -10.14 -0.39 2.31
C PHE A 58 -10.26 1.12 2.13
N TRP A 59 -9.14 1.76 1.83
CA TRP A 59 -9.15 3.15 1.41
C TRP A 59 -7.99 3.41 0.44
N VAL A 60 -8.28 4.17 -0.61
CA VAL A 60 -7.30 4.56 -1.61
C VAL A 60 -6.76 5.93 -1.23
N LYS A 61 -5.44 6.04 -1.07
CA LYS A 61 -4.83 7.31 -0.69
C LYS A 61 -5.12 8.39 -1.73
N GLY A 62 -5.68 9.49 -1.27
CA GLY A 62 -5.96 10.64 -2.12
C GLY A 62 -7.29 10.60 -2.86
N GLU A 63 -8.10 9.57 -2.64
CA GLU A 63 -9.39 9.43 -3.33
C GLU A 63 -10.30 10.62 -3.07
N ARG A 64 -10.27 11.17 -1.85
CA ARG A 64 -11.09 12.35 -1.48
C ARG A 64 -10.36 13.67 -1.70
N SER A 65 -9.04 13.69 -1.51
CA SER A 65 -8.24 14.90 -1.63
C SER A 65 -7.76 15.17 -3.05
N GLY A 66 -7.88 14.20 -3.96
CA GLY A 66 -7.36 14.31 -5.32
C GLY A 66 -5.88 14.02 -5.44
N HIS A 67 -5.20 13.68 -4.36
CA HIS A 67 -3.77 13.36 -4.35
C HIS A 67 -3.54 11.86 -4.31
N VAL A 68 -3.98 11.17 -5.36
CA VAL A 68 -3.85 9.72 -5.52
C VAL A 68 -2.37 9.36 -5.64
N GLN A 69 -1.96 8.30 -4.93
CA GLN A 69 -0.61 7.76 -5.05
C GLN A 69 -0.62 6.62 -6.06
N GLU A 70 0.11 6.79 -7.15
CA GLU A 70 0.29 5.75 -8.15
C GLU A 70 1.61 5.04 -7.87
N ILE A 71 1.58 3.71 -7.96
CA ILE A 71 2.76 2.91 -7.64
C ILE A 71 3.66 2.77 -8.85
N GLY A 72 4.93 3.19 -8.72
CA GLY A 72 5.94 3.04 -9.74
C GLY A 72 6.84 1.84 -9.50
N ARG A 73 7.12 1.53 -8.24
CA ARG A 73 7.88 0.33 -7.88
C ARG A 73 7.60 -0.03 -6.42
N ALA A 74 7.91 -1.27 -6.08
CA ALA A 74 7.76 -1.76 -4.72
C ALA A 74 9.03 -2.49 -4.29
N HIS A 75 9.34 -2.40 -3.00
CA HIS A 75 10.46 -3.12 -2.37
C HIS A 75 9.93 -4.05 -1.30
N VAL A 76 10.57 -5.17 -1.16
CA VAL A 76 10.30 -6.13 -0.08
C VAL A 76 11.54 -6.38 0.75
#